data_24e4e6517812be208958a7f21fc1e0a8
#
_entry.id   24e4e6517812be208958a7f21fc1e0a8
#
_cell.length_a   1.000
_cell.length_b   1.000
_cell.length_c   1.000
_cell.angle_alpha   90.00
_cell.angle_beta   90.00
_cell.angle_gamma   90.00
#
_symmetry.space_group_name_H-M   'P 1'
#
loop_
_entity.id
_entity.type
_entity.pdbx_description
1 polymer ?
#
loop_
_entity_poly.entity_id
_entity_poly.type
_entity_poly.pdbx_seq_one_letter_code
_entity_poly.pdbx_strand_id
1 'polypeptide(L)'
;MHFNLFSPVTSEKSKALSCSLLSTLFLSTLLLPVSGFSQVDFTNKPSRVIIQKALEENREIRLPVTKTTNEKLGQFLKAAVVKAKSQKKNTSNPFVRFKDGQKVQVYVTVDSIDIDTLSSLQAAGLTIEVSDEEINKVQGWIDIDAITKLETLSHVKKITVPSYARPYAGTVTTQGDALLRANELRLLGVTGQGVKVGIISDGANDWRTPAATGDLPAQITTFGNCTPRTADPQNCRSRLTCNEGTAMAEIVHDIAPDAELAVAAVGTSLEFIQQARRLATTFGADIIVDDLGFFGEPYFEDGDIAQAISALPGDILYFSSAGNGANIHYELDYSTRSSTLHNFGVQANVDDDTIGFLVPANQGVFVLLQWSDRYFAPNSDYDLFIFDQNNLVGGSTGFTSTAIEGLCVFNGGGSDEARFAAVDQISGSNRTLEMFFLGSTAIEYPIPTGRVFGHAGVPRALAVAAINAGSSSTAFYSSHGPARIDFPSRQDRAKPDLTAIDGVSVTGAGGFPTTFFGTSAAAPHAAAVAAQLLSTSPDVTPSDVISALVGSASGGGSRNAAGSGLINAISAFERLGIEIDPNGLIPGISGSQRPVLAPIYKLLDDED
;
A
#
# COMPACT_ATOMS: atom_id res chain seq x y z
N MET A 1 49.64 -0.30 -52.49
CA MET A 1 50.27 0.96 -52.96
C MET A 1 50.19 1.90 -51.79
N HIS A 2 51.27 2.05 -51.14
CA HIS A 2 52.24 3.14 -51.02
C HIS A 2 51.67 4.31 -50.23
N PHE A 3 52.15 4.55 -49.12
CA PHE A 3 53.38 5.12 -48.48
C PHE A 3 53.02 6.40 -47.76
N ASN A 4 53.27 6.44 -46.49
CA ASN A 4 54.40 6.98 -45.71
C ASN A 4 54.28 8.48 -45.42
N LEU A 5 54.43 8.83 -44.23
CA LEU A 5 55.48 9.09 -43.22
C LEU A 5 55.55 10.62 -42.99
N PHE A 6 55.68 11.19 -41.89
CA PHE A 6 56.73 11.43 -40.92
C PHE A 6 56.30 12.42 -39.83
N SER A 7 56.60 12.10 -38.61
CA SER A 7 56.86 13.02 -37.49
C SER A 7 58.27 13.66 -37.75
N PRO A 8 58.86 14.48 -36.88
CA PRO A 8 58.54 14.97 -35.52
C PRO A 8 59.00 16.43 -35.23
N VAL A 9 59.10 16.82 -33.96
CA VAL A 9 60.12 17.56 -33.23
C VAL A 9 59.81 18.95 -32.66
N THR A 10 59.76 18.94 -31.34
CA THR A 10 60.31 19.86 -30.29
C THR A 10 59.89 21.33 -30.29
N SER A 11 59.73 22.00 -29.18
CA SER A 11 60.40 22.09 -27.88
C SER A 11 59.68 23.05 -26.92
N GLU A 12 59.87 22.80 -25.68
CA GLU A 12 59.69 23.63 -24.47
C GLU A 12 59.54 25.15 -24.62
N LYS A 13 58.63 25.74 -23.83
CA LYS A 13 59.02 26.67 -22.76
C LYS A 13 57.85 26.99 -21.83
N SER A 14 58.10 26.78 -20.56
CA SER A 14 57.39 27.20 -19.36
C SER A 14 56.89 28.64 -19.39
N LYS A 15 55.70 28.88 -18.80
CA LYS A 15 55.49 29.91 -17.77
C LYS A 15 54.18 29.67 -17.00
N ALA A 16 54.32 29.68 -15.72
CA ALA A 16 53.27 29.70 -14.74
C ALA A 16 52.34 30.90 -14.94
N LEU A 17 51.00 30.66 -14.93
CA LEU A 17 50.03 31.68 -14.58
C LEU A 17 48.86 31.02 -13.83
N SER A 18 48.80 31.38 -12.57
CA SER A 18 47.70 31.41 -11.59
C SER A 18 46.53 30.48 -11.78
N CYS A 19 46.47 29.57 -10.87
CA CYS A 19 45.30 28.84 -10.33
C CYS A 19 44.27 29.87 -9.81
N SER A 20 43.27 30.29 -10.60
CA SER A 20 42.08 31.01 -10.09
C SER A 20 40.89 31.10 -11.07
N LEU A 21 40.80 30.19 -12.05
CA LEU A 21 39.67 30.19 -13.02
C LEU A 21 39.16 28.77 -13.38
N LEU A 22 39.31 27.80 -12.49
CA LEU A 22 38.78 26.43 -12.67
C LEU A 22 37.76 25.98 -11.62
N SER A 23 37.25 26.91 -10.80
CA SER A 23 36.20 26.58 -9.79
C SER A 23 34.79 27.04 -10.16
N THR A 24 34.58 27.58 -11.36
CA THR A 24 33.26 28.08 -11.80
C THR A 24 32.68 27.38 -13.04
N LEU A 25 33.33 26.32 -13.53
CA LEU A 25 32.84 25.58 -14.71
C LEU A 25 32.46 24.10 -14.43
N PHE A 26 32.47 23.66 -13.17
CA PHE A 26 32.08 22.28 -12.80
C PHE A 26 30.80 22.21 -11.97
N LEU A 27 30.05 23.31 -11.84
CA LEU A 27 28.79 23.33 -11.10
C LEU A 27 27.55 23.60 -11.97
N SER A 28 27.67 23.55 -13.30
CA SER A 28 26.56 23.83 -14.23
C SER A 28 26.18 22.68 -15.16
N THR A 29 26.70 21.45 -14.95
CA THR A 29 26.35 20.30 -15.81
C THR A 29 25.84 19.08 -15.08
N LEU A 30 25.27 19.22 -13.88
CA LEU A 30 24.61 18.11 -13.16
C LEU A 30 23.22 18.47 -12.60
N LEU A 31 22.53 19.38 -13.29
CA LEU A 31 21.08 19.55 -13.18
C LEU A 31 20.52 19.41 -14.60
N LEU A 32 20.60 18.19 -15.17
CA LEU A 32 19.64 17.82 -16.19
C LEU A 32 18.31 17.71 -15.45
N PRO A 33 17.31 18.55 -15.76
CA PRO A 33 15.96 18.31 -15.26
C PRO A 33 15.56 16.96 -15.79
N VAL A 34 14.98 16.10 -14.93
CA VAL A 34 14.19 14.96 -15.35
C VAL A 34 13.09 15.57 -16.22
N SER A 35 13.32 15.56 -17.54
CA SER A 35 12.41 16.10 -18.52
C SER A 35 11.19 15.18 -18.59
N GLY A 36 10.09 15.61 -18.00
CA GLY A 36 8.82 14.89 -18.14
C GLY A 36 7.68 15.34 -17.24
N PHE A 37 7.94 16.01 -16.13
CA PHE A 37 6.86 16.64 -15.37
C PHE A 37 6.73 18.10 -15.81
N SER A 38 5.79 18.40 -16.71
CA SER A 38 5.28 19.76 -16.86
C SER A 38 4.83 20.21 -15.48
N GLN A 39 5.32 21.35 -15.01
CA GLN A 39 4.91 21.93 -13.75
C GLN A 39 3.38 22.09 -13.80
N VAL A 40 2.67 21.33 -12.98
CA VAL A 40 1.20 21.38 -12.93
C VAL A 40 0.80 22.75 -12.41
N ASP A 41 -0.05 23.44 -13.16
CA ASP A 41 -0.52 24.78 -12.80
C ASP A 41 -1.79 24.68 -11.95
N PHE A 42 -1.65 24.89 -10.65
CA PHE A 42 -2.75 24.98 -9.69
C PHE A 42 -3.15 26.46 -9.38
N THR A 43 -2.72 27.42 -10.19
CA THR A 43 -2.98 28.87 -9.90
C THR A 43 -4.45 29.27 -10.07
N ASN A 44 -5.20 28.58 -10.91
CA ASN A 44 -6.61 28.87 -11.21
C ASN A 44 -7.57 28.30 -10.14
N LYS A 45 -7.41 28.68 -8.89
CA LYS A 45 -8.23 28.20 -7.77
C LYS A 45 -9.61 28.86 -7.73
N PRO A 46 -10.64 28.20 -7.14
CA PRO A 46 -11.92 28.84 -6.86
C PRO A 46 -11.73 30.02 -5.93
N SER A 47 -12.49 31.10 -6.18
CA SER A 47 -12.44 32.26 -5.29
C SER A 47 -13.07 31.94 -3.94
N ARG A 48 -12.61 32.60 -2.85
CA ARG A 48 -13.20 32.45 -1.52
C ARG A 48 -14.70 32.73 -1.49
N VAL A 49 -15.19 33.63 -2.36
CA VAL A 49 -16.63 33.92 -2.47
C VAL A 49 -17.41 32.70 -2.94
N ILE A 50 -16.87 31.93 -3.92
CA ILE A 50 -17.49 30.68 -4.43
C ILE A 50 -17.49 29.62 -3.32
N ILE A 51 -16.38 29.48 -2.60
CA ILE A 51 -16.24 28.52 -1.50
C ILE A 51 -17.22 28.87 -0.37
N GLN A 52 -17.25 30.12 0.09
CA GLN A 52 -18.15 30.57 1.15
C GLN A 52 -19.62 30.37 0.79
N LYS A 53 -20.01 30.71 -0.41
CA LYS A 53 -21.38 30.50 -0.90
C LYS A 53 -21.78 29.04 -0.87
N ALA A 54 -20.90 28.14 -1.34
CA ALA A 54 -21.15 26.72 -1.32
C ALA A 54 -21.27 26.16 0.11
N LEU A 55 -20.46 26.66 1.04
CA LEU A 55 -20.54 26.30 2.46
C LEU A 55 -21.85 26.76 3.11
N GLU A 56 -22.28 27.99 2.83
CA GLU A 56 -23.54 28.53 3.35
C GLU A 56 -24.74 27.75 2.83
N GLU A 57 -24.81 27.49 1.51
CA GLU A 57 -25.89 26.70 0.89
C GLU A 57 -25.96 25.28 1.46
N ASN A 58 -24.82 24.63 1.75
CA ASN A 58 -24.80 23.30 2.35
C ASN A 58 -25.07 23.32 3.87
N ARG A 59 -24.75 24.40 4.59
CA ARG A 59 -25.10 24.56 6.01
C ARG A 59 -26.61 24.71 6.25
N GLU A 60 -27.33 25.36 5.35
CA GLU A 60 -28.80 25.54 5.48
C GLU A 60 -29.59 24.22 5.30
N ILE A 61 -29.03 23.26 4.58
CA ILE A 61 -29.64 21.92 4.38
C ILE A 61 -29.44 21.01 5.59
N ARG A 62 -28.59 21.38 6.54
CA ARG A 62 -28.32 20.60 7.77
C ARG A 62 -29.49 20.75 8.75
N LEU A 63 -30.37 19.80 8.75
CA LEU A 63 -31.24 19.58 9.89
C LEU A 63 -30.34 19.34 11.13
N PRO A 64 -30.65 19.96 12.30
CA PRO A 64 -29.91 19.68 13.51
C PRO A 64 -30.00 18.17 13.80
N VAL A 65 -28.91 17.45 13.53
CA VAL A 65 -28.81 16.03 13.86
C VAL A 65 -28.65 15.97 15.38
N THR A 66 -29.74 15.72 16.06
CA THR A 66 -29.66 15.33 17.46
C THR A 66 -28.85 14.03 17.51
N LYS A 67 -27.70 14.09 18.19
CA LYS A 67 -26.83 12.93 18.43
C LYS A 67 -27.64 11.84 19.12
N THR A 68 -28.26 10.95 18.34
CA THR A 68 -28.88 9.76 18.90
C THR A 68 -27.75 8.75 19.12
N THR A 69 -27.40 8.54 20.37
CA THR A 69 -26.32 7.69 20.86
C THR A 69 -26.45 6.21 20.50
N ASN A 70 -27.37 5.84 19.60
CA ASN A 70 -27.72 4.46 19.24
C ASN A 70 -27.86 4.21 17.73
N GLU A 71 -27.23 4.99 16.86
CA GLU A 71 -27.26 4.66 15.43
C GLU A 71 -26.34 3.46 15.13
N LYS A 72 -26.97 2.33 14.77
CA LYS A 72 -26.25 1.12 14.37
C LYS A 72 -25.72 1.19 12.95
N LEU A 73 -26.28 2.06 12.10
CA LEU A 73 -25.94 2.17 10.67
C LEU A 73 -24.78 3.11 10.44
N GLY A 74 -23.70 2.61 9.84
CA GLY A 74 -22.54 3.43 9.45
C GLY A 74 -22.88 4.41 8.32
N GLN A 75 -22.20 5.53 8.30
CA GLN A 75 -22.47 6.69 7.45
C GLN A 75 -22.50 6.37 5.95
N PHE A 76 -21.47 5.75 5.40
CA PHE A 76 -21.44 5.43 3.96
C PHE A 76 -22.59 4.54 3.55
N LEU A 77 -22.97 3.60 4.41
CA LEU A 77 -24.10 2.74 4.18
C LEU A 77 -25.41 3.53 4.24
N LYS A 78 -25.56 4.43 5.22
CA LYS A 78 -26.75 5.30 5.36
C LYS A 78 -26.91 6.22 4.14
N ALA A 79 -25.85 6.90 3.73
CA ALA A 79 -25.85 7.76 2.55
C ALA A 79 -26.18 6.97 1.26
N ALA A 80 -25.60 5.79 1.09
CA ALA A 80 -25.84 4.93 -0.07
C ALA A 80 -27.28 4.42 -0.12
N VAL A 81 -27.86 4.01 1.03
CA VAL A 81 -29.25 3.56 1.14
C VAL A 81 -30.24 4.69 0.82
N VAL A 82 -30.00 5.90 1.36
CA VAL A 82 -30.83 7.08 1.07
C VAL A 82 -30.78 7.40 -0.43
N LYS A 83 -29.60 7.44 -1.02
CA LYS A 83 -29.40 7.75 -2.44
C LYS A 83 -30.01 6.68 -3.35
N ALA A 84 -29.85 5.38 -3.03
CA ALA A 84 -30.43 4.30 -3.79
C ALA A 84 -31.96 4.32 -3.77
N LYS A 85 -32.57 4.63 -2.62
CA LYS A 85 -34.05 4.76 -2.49
C LYS A 85 -34.61 5.95 -3.27
N SER A 86 -33.86 7.05 -3.40
CA SER A 86 -34.31 8.26 -4.09
C SER A 86 -34.19 8.17 -5.62
N GLN A 87 -33.20 7.47 -6.14
CA GLN A 87 -32.86 7.51 -7.58
C GLN A 87 -33.28 6.29 -8.41
N LYS A 88 -33.75 5.20 -7.81
CA LYS A 88 -34.10 3.93 -8.49
C LYS A 88 -33.05 3.38 -9.47
N LYS A 89 -31.79 3.78 -9.37
CA LYS A 89 -30.67 3.36 -10.22
C LYS A 89 -29.45 3.03 -9.37
N ASN A 90 -28.59 2.17 -9.91
CA ASN A 90 -27.26 1.88 -9.34
C ASN A 90 -26.55 3.19 -8.97
N THR A 91 -26.45 3.45 -7.69
CA THR A 91 -25.71 4.59 -7.19
C THR A 91 -24.29 4.16 -6.97
N SER A 92 -23.39 4.67 -7.77
CA SER A 92 -21.97 4.42 -7.64
C SER A 92 -21.42 5.09 -6.37
N ASN A 93 -20.93 4.27 -5.47
CA ASN A 93 -20.20 4.72 -4.30
C ASN A 93 -18.98 3.81 -4.13
N PRO A 94 -17.75 4.34 -4.11
CA PRO A 94 -16.53 3.54 -4.04
C PRO A 94 -16.40 2.75 -2.73
N PHE A 95 -17.10 3.15 -1.68
CA PHE A 95 -17.16 2.45 -0.40
C PHE A 95 -18.28 1.40 -0.32
N VAL A 96 -19.17 1.31 -1.32
CA VAL A 96 -20.34 0.44 -1.23
C VAL A 96 -20.45 -0.45 -2.46
N ARG A 97 -20.49 -1.74 -2.29
CA ARG A 97 -20.79 -2.69 -3.36
C ARG A 97 -22.28 -3.00 -3.42
N PHE A 98 -22.85 -2.90 -4.60
CA PHE A 98 -24.23 -3.29 -4.90
C PHE A 98 -24.24 -4.54 -5.77
N LYS A 99 -25.21 -5.43 -5.55
CA LYS A 99 -25.49 -6.59 -6.37
C LYS A 99 -26.96 -6.55 -6.81
N ASP A 100 -27.19 -6.81 -8.12
CA ASP A 100 -28.53 -6.81 -8.73
C ASP A 100 -29.31 -5.48 -8.55
N GLY A 101 -28.60 -4.38 -8.28
CA GLY A 101 -29.18 -3.04 -8.09
C GLY A 101 -30.00 -2.83 -6.81
N GLN A 102 -30.18 -3.87 -5.99
CA GLN A 102 -31.02 -3.83 -4.78
C GLN A 102 -30.33 -4.35 -3.53
N LYS A 103 -29.32 -5.20 -3.66
CA LYS A 103 -28.59 -5.75 -2.51
C LYS A 103 -27.30 -4.99 -2.28
N VAL A 104 -26.98 -4.74 -1.01
CA VAL A 104 -25.75 -4.11 -0.57
C VAL A 104 -24.94 -5.06 0.29
N GLN A 105 -23.62 -5.07 0.12
CA GLN A 105 -22.72 -5.83 0.98
C GLN A 105 -22.48 -5.08 2.28
N VAL A 106 -22.60 -5.78 3.41
CA VAL A 106 -22.47 -5.19 4.74
C VAL A 106 -21.59 -6.02 5.67
N TYR A 107 -20.94 -5.34 6.63
CA TYR A 107 -20.47 -5.93 7.86
C TYR A 107 -21.51 -5.72 8.95
N VAL A 108 -21.82 -6.78 9.69
CA VAL A 108 -22.68 -6.74 10.88
C VAL A 108 -21.83 -7.14 12.08
N THR A 109 -21.57 -6.20 13.00
CA THR A 109 -20.91 -6.49 14.27
C THR A 109 -21.98 -6.88 15.28
N VAL A 110 -21.79 -8.00 15.95
CA VAL A 110 -22.75 -8.59 16.91
C VAL A 110 -22.12 -8.74 18.31
N ASP A 111 -22.93 -9.13 19.30
CA ASP A 111 -22.44 -9.42 20.66
C ASP A 111 -21.57 -10.68 20.70
N SER A 112 -22.06 -11.74 20.04
CA SER A 112 -21.39 -13.04 19.87
C SER A 112 -21.85 -13.70 18.59
N ILE A 113 -21.00 -14.57 18.01
CA ILE A 113 -21.40 -15.41 16.88
C ILE A 113 -21.69 -16.81 17.39
N ASP A 114 -22.99 -17.19 17.33
CA ASP A 114 -23.50 -18.51 17.59
C ASP A 114 -24.59 -18.85 16.57
N ILE A 115 -25.11 -20.07 16.63
CA ILE A 115 -26.14 -20.58 15.70
C ILE A 115 -27.40 -19.71 15.72
N ASP A 116 -27.82 -19.23 16.88
CA ASP A 116 -29.05 -18.44 17.03
C ASP A 116 -28.85 -17.02 16.46
N THR A 117 -27.70 -16.42 16.70
CA THR A 117 -27.27 -15.13 16.11
C THR A 117 -27.25 -15.21 14.59
N LEU A 118 -26.54 -16.19 14.00
CA LEU A 118 -26.47 -16.35 12.55
C LEU A 118 -27.85 -16.61 11.93
N SER A 119 -28.67 -17.44 12.57
CA SER A 119 -30.05 -17.75 12.14
C SER A 119 -30.93 -16.50 12.16
N SER A 120 -30.79 -15.65 13.19
CA SER A 120 -31.55 -14.41 13.31
C SER A 120 -31.17 -13.37 12.23
N LEU A 121 -29.89 -13.28 11.91
CA LEU A 121 -29.38 -12.41 10.82
C LEU A 121 -29.91 -12.88 9.46
N GLN A 122 -29.94 -14.21 9.22
CA GLN A 122 -30.51 -14.78 8.00
C GLN A 122 -32.03 -14.54 7.92
N ALA A 123 -32.76 -14.71 9.03
CA ALA A 123 -34.19 -14.42 9.11
C ALA A 123 -34.49 -12.93 8.86
N ALA A 124 -33.59 -12.03 9.22
CA ALA A 124 -33.69 -10.61 8.88
C ALA A 124 -33.39 -10.30 7.38
N GLY A 125 -32.91 -11.27 6.62
CA GLY A 125 -32.68 -11.18 5.19
C GLY A 125 -31.21 -11.08 4.78
N LEU A 126 -30.26 -11.28 5.71
CA LEU A 126 -28.83 -11.29 5.39
C LEU A 126 -28.44 -12.62 4.75
N THR A 127 -27.90 -12.57 3.53
CA THR A 127 -27.23 -13.71 2.91
C THR A 127 -25.77 -13.69 3.38
N ILE A 128 -25.44 -14.52 4.35
CA ILE A 128 -24.09 -14.56 4.96
C ILE A 128 -23.08 -15.12 3.97
N GLU A 129 -21.94 -14.44 3.81
CA GLU A 129 -20.79 -14.90 3.04
C GLU A 129 -19.67 -15.40 3.96
N VAL A 130 -19.37 -14.63 4.99
CA VAL A 130 -18.22 -14.85 5.88
C VAL A 130 -18.61 -14.42 7.30
N SER A 131 -18.17 -15.18 8.30
CA SER A 131 -18.28 -14.79 9.72
C SER A 131 -16.99 -15.09 10.47
N ASP A 132 -16.66 -14.27 11.45
CA ASP A 132 -15.47 -14.41 12.28
C ASP A 132 -15.83 -14.20 13.75
N GLU A 133 -15.69 -15.26 14.55
CA GLU A 133 -16.08 -15.31 15.96
C GLU A 133 -15.13 -14.52 16.86
N GLU A 134 -13.85 -14.37 16.47
CA GLU A 134 -12.87 -13.68 17.31
C GLU A 134 -13.11 -12.16 17.34
N ILE A 135 -13.62 -11.60 16.24
CA ILE A 135 -13.95 -10.18 16.15
C ILE A 135 -15.46 -9.92 16.11
N ASN A 136 -16.28 -10.96 16.29
CA ASN A 136 -17.75 -10.90 16.31
C ASN A 136 -18.34 -10.17 15.09
N LYS A 137 -17.84 -10.46 13.90
CA LYS A 137 -18.21 -9.77 12.65
C LYS A 137 -18.72 -10.74 11.59
N VAL A 138 -19.83 -10.39 10.95
CA VAL A 138 -20.46 -11.15 9.87
C VAL A 138 -20.48 -10.29 8.61
N GLN A 139 -20.00 -10.83 7.48
CA GLN A 139 -20.13 -10.23 6.15
C GLN A 139 -21.26 -10.90 5.38
N GLY A 140 -22.01 -10.12 4.63
CA GLY A 140 -23.03 -10.68 3.76
C GLY A 140 -23.76 -9.65 2.91
N TRP A 141 -24.69 -10.13 2.08
CA TRP A 141 -25.55 -9.33 1.22
C TRP A 141 -26.93 -9.19 1.81
N ILE A 142 -27.46 -7.99 1.81
CA ILE A 142 -28.83 -7.71 2.27
C ILE A 142 -29.53 -6.77 1.28
N ASP A 143 -30.84 -6.98 1.12
CA ASP A 143 -31.68 -6.03 0.37
C ASP A 143 -31.72 -4.68 1.10
N ILE A 144 -31.61 -3.59 0.35
CA ILE A 144 -31.60 -2.22 0.89
C ILE A 144 -32.82 -1.95 1.79
N ASP A 145 -33.99 -2.49 1.41
CA ASP A 145 -35.22 -2.30 2.18
C ASP A 145 -35.30 -3.19 3.43
N ALA A 146 -34.47 -4.23 3.51
CA ALA A 146 -34.40 -5.12 4.66
C ALA A 146 -33.38 -4.68 5.73
N ILE A 147 -32.50 -3.71 5.46
CA ILE A 147 -31.45 -3.27 6.40
C ILE A 147 -32.01 -2.88 7.76
N THR A 148 -33.16 -2.19 7.78
CA THR A 148 -33.83 -1.79 9.03
C THR A 148 -34.23 -2.97 9.92
N LYS A 149 -34.39 -4.18 9.38
CA LYS A 149 -34.65 -5.39 10.19
C LYS A 149 -33.39 -5.77 10.98
N LEU A 150 -32.20 -5.62 10.42
CA LEU A 150 -30.94 -5.86 11.16
C LEU A 150 -30.76 -4.84 12.30
N GLU A 151 -31.14 -3.57 12.09
CA GLU A 151 -31.05 -2.55 13.14
C GLU A 151 -31.95 -2.86 14.37
N THR A 152 -33.08 -3.55 14.15
CA THR A 152 -33.98 -3.89 15.25
C THR A 152 -33.49 -5.05 16.12
N LEU A 153 -32.54 -5.85 15.66
CA LEU A 153 -32.00 -6.99 16.41
C LEU A 153 -31.16 -6.48 17.60
N SER A 154 -31.47 -6.93 18.81
CA SER A 154 -30.83 -6.42 20.04
C SER A 154 -29.32 -6.73 20.08
N HIS A 155 -28.92 -7.91 19.61
CA HIS A 155 -27.53 -8.37 19.57
C HIS A 155 -26.68 -7.77 18.43
N VAL A 156 -27.29 -7.01 17.53
CA VAL A 156 -26.56 -6.26 16.50
C VAL A 156 -26.06 -4.93 17.09
N LYS A 157 -24.75 -4.72 17.08
CA LYS A 157 -24.09 -3.50 17.57
C LYS A 157 -23.92 -2.46 16.47
N LYS A 158 -23.44 -2.88 15.31
CA LYS A 158 -23.11 -1.97 14.20
C LYS A 158 -23.30 -2.65 12.86
N ILE A 159 -23.68 -1.86 11.84
CA ILE A 159 -23.82 -2.29 10.45
C ILE A 159 -23.05 -1.28 9.61
N THR A 160 -21.97 -1.72 8.94
CA THR A 160 -21.11 -0.88 8.14
C THR A 160 -20.93 -1.45 6.73
N VAL A 161 -20.30 -0.68 5.85
CA VAL A 161 -19.79 -1.21 4.59
C VAL A 161 -18.48 -1.97 4.85
N PRO A 162 -18.15 -3.02 4.08
CA PRO A 162 -16.84 -3.65 4.12
C PRO A 162 -15.72 -2.68 3.70
N SER A 163 -14.54 -2.81 4.30
CA SER A 163 -13.32 -2.21 3.78
C SER A 163 -12.77 -3.09 2.66
N TYR A 164 -12.60 -2.52 1.48
CA TYR A 164 -12.21 -3.26 0.27
C TYR A 164 -10.73 -3.11 0.00
N ALA A 165 -10.06 -4.23 -0.29
CA ALA A 165 -8.65 -4.26 -0.67
C ALA A 165 -8.40 -3.44 -1.93
N ARG A 166 -7.26 -2.73 -1.95
CA ARG A 166 -6.71 -2.08 -3.14
C ARG A 166 -5.26 -2.53 -3.31
N PRO A 167 -4.93 -3.15 -4.45
CA PRO A 167 -3.55 -3.46 -4.78
C PRO A 167 -2.77 -2.17 -5.07
N TYR A 168 -1.48 -2.21 -4.82
CA TYR A 168 -0.55 -1.10 -5.07
C TYR A 168 0.23 -1.31 -6.39
N ALA A 169 -0.38 -1.93 -7.39
CA ALA A 169 0.28 -2.27 -8.64
C ALA A 169 0.71 -1.03 -9.45
N GLY A 170 1.94 -1.07 -9.91
CA GLY A 170 2.50 -0.18 -10.94
C GLY A 170 3.20 -1.02 -12.02
N THR A 171 3.71 -0.45 -13.11
CA THR A 171 4.22 -1.21 -14.28
C THR A 171 5.73 -1.18 -14.42
N VAL A 172 6.47 -2.23 -14.52
CA VAL A 172 7.77 -2.68 -15.06
C VAL A 172 8.63 -3.59 -14.13
N THR A 173 9.44 -4.29 -14.60
CA THR A 173 10.32 -5.45 -14.70
C THR A 173 11.42 -5.65 -13.63
N THR A 174 11.61 -6.85 -13.04
CA THR A 174 12.58 -7.20 -12.01
C THR A 174 13.94 -7.67 -12.49
N GLN A 175 14.93 -7.04 -11.86
CA GLN A 175 16.30 -7.52 -11.77
C GLN A 175 16.70 -7.73 -10.29
N GLY A 176 15.68 -7.89 -9.42
CA GLY A 176 15.87 -7.93 -7.96
C GLY A 176 16.75 -9.06 -7.48
N ASP A 177 16.70 -10.21 -8.16
CA ASP A 177 17.52 -11.37 -7.83
C ASP A 177 19.02 -11.05 -7.81
N ALA A 178 19.52 -10.45 -8.87
CA ALA A 178 20.94 -10.07 -8.96
C ALA A 178 21.25 -8.83 -8.11
N LEU A 179 20.36 -7.83 -8.07
CA LEU A 179 20.59 -6.59 -7.32
C LEU A 179 20.61 -6.80 -5.80
N LEU A 180 19.88 -7.79 -5.30
CA LEU A 180 19.89 -8.20 -3.90
C LEU A 180 20.97 -9.25 -3.61
N ARG A 181 21.71 -9.72 -4.62
CA ARG A 181 22.70 -10.81 -4.56
C ARG A 181 22.09 -12.14 -4.06
N ALA A 182 20.80 -12.34 -4.27
CA ALA A 182 20.09 -13.56 -3.87
C ALA A 182 20.50 -14.77 -4.74
N ASN A 183 20.84 -14.52 -6.01
CA ASN A 183 21.42 -15.51 -6.91
C ASN A 183 22.73 -16.10 -6.36
N GLU A 184 23.52 -15.34 -5.62
CA GLU A 184 24.77 -15.82 -5.02
C GLU A 184 24.49 -16.82 -3.88
N LEU A 185 23.44 -16.60 -3.06
CA LEU A 185 23.02 -17.59 -2.07
C LEU A 185 22.56 -18.91 -2.72
N ARG A 186 21.87 -18.85 -3.87
CA ARG A 186 21.49 -20.06 -4.60
C ARG A 186 22.70 -20.83 -5.11
N LEU A 187 23.78 -20.17 -5.48
CA LEU A 187 25.04 -20.83 -5.84
C LEU A 187 25.66 -21.59 -4.65
N LEU A 188 25.37 -21.19 -3.42
CA LEU A 188 25.75 -21.90 -2.19
C LEU A 188 24.75 -23.02 -1.82
N GLY A 189 23.71 -23.25 -2.64
CA GLY A 189 22.66 -24.24 -2.38
C GLY A 189 21.52 -23.75 -1.49
N VAL A 190 21.47 -22.45 -1.18
CA VAL A 190 20.42 -21.83 -0.35
C VAL A 190 19.24 -21.44 -1.24
N THR A 191 18.24 -22.29 -1.30
CA THR A 191 17.14 -22.22 -2.28
C THR A 191 15.76 -22.04 -1.64
N GLY A 192 15.68 -21.84 -0.32
CA GLY A 192 14.40 -21.78 0.39
C GLY A 192 13.80 -23.15 0.72
N GLN A 193 14.57 -24.24 0.55
CA GLN A 193 14.08 -25.59 0.77
C GLN A 193 13.54 -25.79 2.19
N GLY A 194 12.32 -26.33 2.29
CA GLY A 194 11.65 -26.60 3.56
C GLY A 194 10.95 -25.42 4.18
N VAL A 195 10.99 -24.23 3.54
CA VAL A 195 10.31 -23.01 4.00
C VAL A 195 8.99 -22.82 3.24
N LYS A 196 7.94 -22.44 3.95
CA LYS A 196 6.60 -22.17 3.43
C LYS A 196 6.31 -20.68 3.38
N VAL A 197 6.05 -20.14 2.19
CA VAL A 197 5.73 -18.73 1.97
C VAL A 197 4.27 -18.57 1.57
N GLY A 198 3.50 -17.88 2.41
CA GLY A 198 2.12 -17.49 2.16
C GLY A 198 2.04 -16.06 1.62
N ILE A 199 1.33 -15.86 0.51
CA ILE A 199 1.14 -14.58 -0.17
C ILE A 199 -0.32 -14.18 -0.06
N ILE A 200 -0.61 -12.95 0.38
CA ILE A 200 -1.96 -12.37 0.41
C ILE A 200 -2.01 -11.23 -0.61
N SER A 201 -2.88 -11.36 -1.63
CA SER A 201 -3.01 -10.38 -2.71
C SER A 201 -4.41 -10.44 -3.34
N ASP A 202 -4.58 -9.84 -4.53
CA ASP A 202 -5.84 -9.87 -5.28
C ASP A 202 -6.22 -11.28 -5.77
N GLY A 203 -5.24 -12.18 -5.94
CA GLY A 203 -5.45 -13.55 -6.38
C GLY A 203 -4.34 -14.11 -7.26
N ALA A 204 -4.54 -15.36 -7.70
CA ALA A 204 -3.63 -16.08 -8.59
C ALA A 204 -4.43 -16.96 -9.56
N ASN A 205 -5.37 -16.38 -10.30
CA ASN A 205 -6.29 -17.15 -11.16
C ASN A 205 -5.58 -17.90 -12.28
N ASP A 206 -4.51 -17.31 -12.84
CA ASP A 206 -3.80 -17.84 -14.01
C ASP A 206 -2.39 -18.38 -13.66
N TRP A 207 -2.11 -18.73 -12.41
CA TRP A 207 -0.82 -19.22 -11.93
C TRP A 207 -0.28 -20.45 -12.71
N ARG A 208 -1.18 -21.21 -13.37
CA ARG A 208 -0.79 -22.36 -14.19
C ARG A 208 -0.05 -21.99 -15.46
N THR A 209 -0.21 -20.75 -15.93
CA THR A 209 0.51 -20.24 -17.11
C THR A 209 2.01 -20.12 -16.83
N PRO A 210 2.48 -19.39 -15.81
CA PRO A 210 3.90 -19.38 -15.45
C PRO A 210 4.39 -20.73 -14.93
N ALA A 211 3.57 -21.55 -14.30
CA ALA A 211 3.96 -22.90 -13.89
C ALA A 211 4.27 -23.81 -15.11
N ALA A 212 3.58 -23.63 -16.23
CA ALA A 212 3.85 -24.39 -17.46
C ALA A 212 5.17 -24.00 -18.15
N THR A 213 5.70 -22.81 -17.89
CA THR A 213 6.98 -22.29 -18.42
C THR A 213 8.14 -22.43 -17.43
N GLY A 214 7.85 -22.79 -16.18
CA GLY A 214 8.86 -22.97 -15.14
C GLY A 214 9.13 -21.71 -14.31
N ASP A 215 8.35 -20.64 -14.52
CA ASP A 215 8.44 -19.40 -13.73
C ASP A 215 7.68 -19.51 -12.39
N LEU A 216 6.97 -20.62 -12.17
CA LEU A 216 6.39 -21.03 -10.89
C LEU A 216 6.55 -22.55 -10.69
N PRO A 217 6.48 -23.05 -9.45
CA PRO A 217 6.43 -24.47 -9.17
C PRO A 217 5.24 -25.13 -9.89
N ALA A 218 5.38 -26.40 -10.26
CA ALA A 218 4.32 -27.19 -10.90
C ALA A 218 3.01 -27.23 -10.08
N GLN A 219 3.09 -26.97 -8.78
CA GLN A 219 1.95 -26.88 -7.86
C GLN A 219 2.17 -25.75 -6.86
N ILE A 220 1.14 -24.94 -6.66
CA ILE A 220 1.02 -24.00 -5.54
C ILE A 220 -0.33 -24.21 -4.84
N THR A 221 -0.43 -23.85 -3.57
CA THR A 221 -1.71 -23.85 -2.86
C THR A 221 -2.44 -22.53 -3.10
N THR A 222 -3.73 -22.56 -3.37
CA THR A 222 -4.53 -21.34 -3.54
C THR A 222 -5.70 -21.32 -2.56
N PHE A 223 -5.95 -20.16 -1.95
CA PHE A 223 -7.07 -19.92 -1.03
C PHE A 223 -7.88 -18.71 -1.51
N GLY A 224 -9.16 -18.69 -1.15
CA GLY A 224 -10.07 -17.61 -1.55
C GLY A 224 -10.43 -17.66 -3.04
N ASN A 225 -11.18 -16.67 -3.47
CA ASN A 225 -11.60 -16.51 -4.86
C ASN A 225 -11.55 -15.04 -5.26
N CYS A 226 -11.12 -14.78 -6.47
CA CYS A 226 -11.17 -13.44 -7.06
C CYS A 226 -11.97 -13.47 -8.36
N THR A 227 -12.77 -12.42 -8.59
CA THR A 227 -13.46 -12.22 -9.86
C THR A 227 -12.85 -11.00 -10.55
N PRO A 228 -12.22 -11.16 -11.74
CA PRO A 228 -11.66 -10.06 -12.50
C PRO A 228 -12.72 -9.01 -12.84
N ARG A 229 -12.31 -7.74 -12.90
CA ARG A 229 -13.19 -6.64 -13.34
C ARG A 229 -12.44 -5.63 -14.19
N THR A 230 -13.15 -5.00 -15.11
CA THR A 230 -12.65 -3.81 -15.82
C THR A 230 -12.59 -2.61 -14.89
N ALA A 231 -11.77 -1.61 -15.26
CA ALA A 231 -11.80 -0.33 -14.58
C ALA A 231 -13.19 0.33 -14.70
N ASP A 232 -13.60 1.01 -13.64
CA ASP A 232 -14.80 1.84 -13.58
C ASP A 232 -14.42 3.22 -13.02
N PRO A 233 -13.87 4.11 -13.89
CA PRO A 233 -13.35 5.40 -13.45
C PRO A 233 -14.42 6.33 -12.84
N GLN A 234 -15.67 6.22 -13.27
CA GLN A 234 -16.78 7.02 -12.72
C GLN A 234 -17.03 6.68 -11.24
N ASN A 235 -16.61 5.49 -10.81
CA ASN A 235 -16.71 5.01 -9.45
C ASN A 235 -15.36 4.88 -8.75
N CYS A 236 -14.31 5.47 -9.33
CA CYS A 236 -12.94 5.41 -8.84
C CYS A 236 -12.46 3.97 -8.56
N ARG A 237 -12.88 3.02 -9.39
CA ARG A 237 -12.49 1.61 -9.28
C ARG A 237 -11.46 1.27 -10.35
N SER A 238 -10.30 0.86 -9.91
CA SER A 238 -9.25 0.34 -10.79
C SER A 238 -9.64 -1.02 -11.40
N ARG A 239 -8.97 -1.38 -12.50
CA ARG A 239 -9.01 -2.73 -13.05
C ARG A 239 -8.51 -3.72 -11.99
N LEU A 240 -9.06 -4.93 -12.00
CA LEU A 240 -8.63 -6.03 -11.15
C LEU A 240 -8.38 -7.24 -12.05
N THR A 241 -7.14 -7.74 -12.08
CA THR A 241 -6.75 -8.89 -12.90
C THR A 241 -6.92 -10.21 -12.17
N CYS A 242 -6.88 -10.19 -10.85
CA CYS A 242 -6.80 -11.37 -9.99
C CYS A 242 -5.51 -12.18 -10.18
N ASN A 243 -4.41 -11.52 -10.55
CA ASN A 243 -3.12 -12.15 -10.83
C ASN A 243 -1.91 -11.36 -10.29
N GLU A 244 -2.12 -10.34 -9.46
CA GLU A 244 -1.02 -9.67 -8.76
C GLU A 244 -0.33 -10.66 -7.82
N GLY A 245 -1.08 -11.51 -7.11
CA GLY A 245 -0.53 -12.58 -6.30
C GLY A 245 0.22 -13.65 -7.11
N THR A 246 -0.13 -13.87 -8.39
CA THR A 246 0.68 -14.69 -9.31
C THR A 246 2.05 -14.04 -9.52
N ALA A 247 2.09 -12.74 -9.82
CA ALA A 247 3.33 -12.00 -10.04
C ALA A 247 4.23 -11.97 -8.79
N MET A 248 3.63 -11.81 -7.60
CA MET A 248 4.36 -11.91 -6.33
C MET A 248 4.96 -13.31 -6.13
N ALA A 249 4.21 -14.36 -6.48
CA ALA A 249 4.68 -15.74 -6.36
C ALA A 249 5.83 -16.03 -7.33
N GLU A 250 5.82 -15.47 -8.54
CA GLU A 250 6.93 -15.56 -9.49
C GLU A 250 8.22 -14.96 -8.89
N ILE A 251 8.14 -13.78 -8.26
CA ILE A 251 9.28 -13.16 -7.57
C ILE A 251 9.84 -14.05 -6.46
N VAL A 252 8.95 -14.65 -5.65
CA VAL A 252 9.40 -15.54 -4.58
C VAL A 252 10.07 -16.78 -5.16
N HIS A 253 9.52 -17.35 -6.23
CA HIS A 253 10.07 -18.54 -6.88
C HIS A 253 11.43 -18.28 -7.55
N ASP A 254 11.60 -17.13 -8.18
CA ASP A 254 12.88 -16.73 -8.80
C ASP A 254 14.03 -16.71 -7.78
N ILE A 255 13.77 -16.26 -6.58
CA ILE A 255 14.76 -16.09 -5.51
C ILE A 255 14.89 -17.35 -4.66
N ALA A 256 13.79 -17.96 -4.26
CA ALA A 256 13.72 -19.12 -3.39
C ALA A 256 12.95 -20.27 -4.08
N PRO A 257 13.54 -20.92 -5.12
CA PRO A 257 12.82 -21.84 -6.00
C PRO A 257 12.32 -23.12 -5.33
N ASP A 258 12.90 -23.52 -4.21
CA ASP A 258 12.49 -24.70 -3.47
C ASP A 258 11.56 -24.39 -2.28
N ALA A 259 11.13 -23.13 -2.11
CA ALA A 259 10.11 -22.77 -1.14
C ALA A 259 8.73 -23.28 -1.57
N GLU A 260 7.93 -23.76 -0.60
CA GLU A 260 6.54 -24.12 -0.84
C GLU A 260 5.67 -22.85 -0.82
N LEU A 261 4.82 -22.67 -1.84
CA LEU A 261 4.06 -21.44 -2.04
C LEU A 261 2.56 -21.64 -1.84
N ALA A 262 1.93 -20.67 -1.15
CA ALA A 262 0.49 -20.51 -1.11
C ALA A 262 0.10 -19.08 -1.46
N VAL A 263 -0.96 -18.88 -2.27
CA VAL A 263 -1.53 -17.57 -2.59
C VAL A 263 -2.96 -17.50 -2.11
N ALA A 264 -3.27 -16.49 -1.31
CA ALA A 264 -4.59 -16.22 -0.77
C ALA A 264 -5.21 -14.97 -1.43
N ALA A 265 -6.30 -15.17 -2.16
CA ALA A 265 -7.08 -14.10 -2.76
C ALA A 265 -7.98 -13.45 -1.73
N VAL A 266 -7.97 -12.10 -1.66
CA VAL A 266 -8.84 -11.34 -0.77
C VAL A 266 -9.42 -10.11 -1.46
N GLY A 267 -10.64 -9.77 -1.10
CA GLY A 267 -11.34 -8.59 -1.61
C GLY A 267 -11.80 -7.64 -0.51
N THR A 268 -11.77 -8.07 0.76
CA THR A 268 -12.22 -7.29 1.93
C THR A 268 -11.29 -7.49 3.13
N SER A 269 -11.35 -6.59 4.10
CA SER A 269 -10.53 -6.67 5.32
C SER A 269 -10.84 -7.92 6.16
N LEU A 270 -12.09 -8.37 6.20
CA LEU A 270 -12.44 -9.59 6.92
C LEU A 270 -11.89 -10.86 6.26
N GLU A 271 -11.97 -10.93 4.92
CA GLU A 271 -11.32 -12.00 4.15
C GLU A 271 -9.80 -12.00 4.38
N PHE A 272 -9.17 -10.80 4.42
CA PHE A 272 -7.74 -10.68 4.71
C PHE A 272 -7.37 -11.31 6.06
N ILE A 273 -8.09 -10.97 7.12
CA ILE A 273 -7.88 -11.53 8.47
C ILE A 273 -8.00 -13.06 8.44
N GLN A 274 -9.04 -13.58 7.79
CA GLN A 274 -9.25 -15.02 7.72
C GLN A 274 -8.18 -15.73 6.90
N GLN A 275 -7.75 -15.14 5.78
CA GLN A 275 -6.70 -15.75 4.96
C GLN A 275 -5.32 -15.67 5.64
N ALA A 276 -4.99 -14.58 6.36
CA ALA A 276 -3.78 -14.50 7.15
C ALA A 276 -3.72 -15.62 8.20
N ARG A 277 -4.82 -15.83 8.95
CA ARG A 277 -4.94 -16.94 9.92
C ARG A 277 -4.85 -18.31 9.23
N ARG A 278 -5.47 -18.47 8.06
CA ARG A 278 -5.46 -19.73 7.31
C ARG A 278 -4.07 -20.06 6.77
N LEU A 279 -3.33 -19.07 6.30
CA LEU A 279 -1.93 -19.25 5.91
C LEU A 279 -1.09 -19.67 7.11
N ALA A 280 -1.28 -19.03 8.26
CA ALA A 280 -0.56 -19.35 9.48
C ALA A 280 -0.88 -20.77 10.01
N THR A 281 -2.15 -21.19 10.01
CA THR A 281 -2.57 -22.42 10.72
C THR A 281 -2.80 -23.62 9.80
N THR A 282 -3.42 -23.43 8.63
CA THR A 282 -3.78 -24.52 7.71
C THR A 282 -2.66 -24.83 6.73
N PHE A 283 -2.04 -23.80 6.16
CA PHE A 283 -0.87 -23.97 5.30
C PHE A 283 0.40 -24.18 6.13
N GLY A 284 0.48 -23.57 7.31
CA GLY A 284 1.63 -23.61 8.19
C GLY A 284 2.77 -22.77 7.63
N ALA A 285 2.47 -21.53 7.21
CA ALA A 285 3.47 -20.63 6.66
C ALA A 285 4.52 -20.23 7.70
N ASP A 286 5.78 -20.28 7.32
CA ASP A 286 6.91 -19.71 8.07
C ASP A 286 7.02 -18.20 7.80
N ILE A 287 6.62 -17.80 6.59
CA ILE A 287 6.64 -16.41 6.12
C ILE A 287 5.27 -16.09 5.51
N ILE A 288 4.72 -14.91 5.85
CA ILE A 288 3.56 -14.34 5.17
C ILE A 288 3.97 -12.98 4.59
N VAL A 289 3.57 -12.72 3.35
CA VAL A 289 3.77 -11.43 2.70
C VAL A 289 2.48 -10.93 2.06
N ASP A 290 2.20 -9.62 2.20
CA ASP A 290 1.06 -8.97 1.56
C ASP A 290 1.45 -7.69 0.82
N ASP A 291 0.57 -7.28 -0.11
CA ASP A 291 0.70 -6.08 -0.91
C ASP A 291 -0.53 -5.17 -0.88
N LEU A 292 -1.45 -5.39 0.06
CA LEU A 292 -2.77 -4.77 0.06
C LEU A 292 -2.92 -3.65 1.09
N GLY A 293 -3.62 -2.58 0.73
CA GLY A 293 -4.01 -1.50 1.63
C GLY A 293 -5.53 -1.35 1.73
N PHE A 294 -6.02 -1.01 2.93
CA PHE A 294 -7.44 -0.86 3.24
C PHE A 294 -7.74 0.55 3.73
N PHE A 295 -8.06 1.45 2.80
CA PHE A 295 -8.27 2.88 3.08
C PHE A 295 -9.52 3.20 3.90
N GLY A 296 -10.40 2.26 4.13
CA GLY A 296 -11.54 2.37 5.02
C GLY A 296 -11.27 1.89 6.45
N GLU A 297 -10.01 1.63 6.81
CA GLU A 297 -9.58 1.26 8.17
C GLU A 297 -8.98 2.46 8.92
N PRO A 298 -8.86 2.38 10.27
CA PRO A 298 -8.27 3.46 11.06
C PRO A 298 -6.80 3.71 10.67
N TYR A 299 -6.43 5.00 10.60
CA TYR A 299 -5.01 5.39 10.39
C TYR A 299 -4.30 5.69 11.70
N PHE A 300 -5.02 6.21 12.69
CA PHE A 300 -4.46 6.67 13.97
C PHE A 300 -4.63 5.69 15.13
N GLU A 301 -5.11 4.48 14.86
CA GLU A 301 -5.21 3.38 15.84
C GLU A 301 -5.10 2.02 15.13
N ASP A 302 -4.74 0.97 15.87
CA ASP A 302 -4.67 -0.38 15.33
C ASP A 302 -6.08 -0.92 15.08
N GLY A 303 -6.48 -0.99 13.81
CA GLY A 303 -7.75 -1.57 13.37
C GLY A 303 -7.75 -3.11 13.42
N ASP A 304 -8.85 -3.71 12.96
CA ASP A 304 -9.07 -5.17 13.04
C ASP A 304 -7.95 -5.97 12.35
N ILE A 305 -7.47 -5.52 11.16
CA ILE A 305 -6.36 -6.20 10.47
C ILE A 305 -5.06 -6.07 11.28
N ALA A 306 -4.73 -4.86 11.72
CA ALA A 306 -3.53 -4.58 12.50
C ALA A 306 -3.47 -5.46 13.77
N GLN A 307 -4.60 -5.60 14.46
CA GLN A 307 -4.73 -6.46 15.64
C GLN A 307 -4.58 -7.95 15.27
N ALA A 308 -5.22 -8.40 14.18
CA ALA A 308 -5.12 -9.79 13.73
C ALA A 308 -3.69 -10.18 13.34
N ILE A 309 -2.98 -9.30 12.61
CA ILE A 309 -1.57 -9.54 12.27
C ILE A 309 -0.70 -9.56 13.53
N SER A 310 -0.94 -8.66 14.47
CA SER A 310 -0.21 -8.64 15.76
C SER A 310 -0.42 -9.92 16.58
N ALA A 311 -1.55 -10.59 16.41
CA ALA A 311 -1.92 -11.82 17.12
C ALA A 311 -1.45 -13.13 16.44
N LEU A 312 -0.84 -13.08 15.24
CA LEU A 312 -0.31 -14.26 14.57
C LEU A 312 0.77 -14.97 15.42
N PRO A 313 1.00 -16.28 15.27
CA PRO A 313 2.06 -17.00 15.98
C PRO A 313 3.44 -16.32 15.85
N GLY A 314 4.22 -16.33 16.95
CA GLY A 314 5.46 -15.56 17.06
C GLY A 314 6.60 -16.04 16.16
N ASP A 315 6.51 -17.24 15.65
CA ASP A 315 7.45 -17.92 14.76
C ASP A 315 7.24 -17.61 13.26
N ILE A 316 6.21 -16.85 12.92
CA ILE A 316 5.96 -16.44 11.52
C ILE A 316 6.61 -15.08 11.26
N LEU A 317 7.40 -14.96 10.20
CA LEU A 317 7.83 -13.68 9.64
C LEU A 317 6.69 -13.05 8.85
N TYR A 318 6.44 -11.76 9.06
CA TYR A 318 5.39 -11.04 8.34
C TYR A 318 5.95 -9.82 7.62
N PHE A 319 5.82 -9.81 6.29
CA PHE A 319 6.19 -8.69 5.43
C PHE A 319 4.95 -8.03 4.85
N SER A 320 4.96 -6.71 4.75
CA SER A 320 3.88 -5.94 4.12
C SER A 320 4.46 -4.85 3.22
N SER A 321 3.80 -4.58 2.11
CA SER A 321 4.15 -3.44 1.27
C SER A 321 3.94 -2.12 2.04
N ALA A 322 4.90 -1.17 1.95
CA ALA A 322 4.79 0.11 2.62
C ALA A 322 3.74 1.05 1.98
N GLY A 323 3.32 0.74 0.74
CA GLY A 323 2.34 1.48 -0.04
C GLY A 323 2.96 2.44 -1.07
N ASN A 324 2.17 2.83 -2.09
CA ASN A 324 2.61 3.57 -3.28
C ASN A 324 1.95 4.96 -3.39
N GLY A 325 1.97 5.75 -2.32
CA GLY A 325 1.21 7.00 -2.31
C GLY A 325 1.94 8.21 -1.75
N ALA A 326 3.28 8.18 -1.62
CA ALA A 326 4.03 9.30 -1.04
C ALA A 326 3.82 10.64 -1.75
N ASN A 327 3.60 10.62 -3.06
CA ASN A 327 3.40 11.82 -3.88
C ASN A 327 1.95 12.32 -3.96
N ILE A 328 1.00 11.57 -3.38
CA ILE A 328 -0.44 11.87 -3.41
C ILE A 328 -1.05 11.83 -2.00
N HIS A 329 -0.27 12.18 -1.00
CA HIS A 329 -0.60 12.15 0.42
C HIS A 329 -0.33 13.52 1.07
N TYR A 330 -1.21 13.87 2.03
CA TYR A 330 -1.10 15.06 2.85
C TYR A 330 -1.44 14.73 4.30
N GLU A 331 -0.59 15.13 5.25
CA GLU A 331 -0.84 15.00 6.69
C GLU A 331 -0.36 16.26 7.42
N LEU A 332 -1.25 17.03 8.05
CA LEU A 332 -0.92 18.14 8.95
C LEU A 332 -2.03 18.36 9.98
N ASP A 333 -1.66 19.03 11.07
CA ASP A 333 -2.64 19.49 12.05
C ASP A 333 -3.57 20.54 11.44
N TYR A 334 -4.87 20.39 11.69
CA TYR A 334 -5.86 21.36 11.26
C TYR A 334 -5.51 22.75 11.79
N SER A 335 -5.41 23.70 10.92
CA SER A 335 -5.14 25.09 11.23
C SER A 335 -5.85 26.01 10.25
N THR A 336 -6.25 27.17 10.71
CA THR A 336 -6.89 28.21 9.91
C THR A 336 -6.03 29.46 9.88
N ARG A 337 -6.19 30.32 8.90
CA ARG A 337 -5.47 31.60 8.83
C ARG A 337 -6.44 32.79 8.70
N SER A 338 -7.10 32.94 7.56
CA SER A 338 -8.00 34.06 7.28
C SER A 338 -9.42 33.59 6.96
N SER A 339 -9.70 32.31 7.04
CA SER A 339 -11.02 31.69 6.88
C SER A 339 -11.28 30.68 7.99
N THR A 340 -12.42 29.97 7.95
CA THR A 340 -12.72 28.82 8.82
C THR A 340 -12.23 27.52 8.24
N LEU A 341 -11.67 27.53 7.01
CA LEU A 341 -11.16 26.36 6.34
C LEU A 341 -9.73 26.03 6.77
N HIS A 342 -9.36 24.78 6.58
CA HIS A 342 -7.97 24.35 6.77
C HIS A 342 -7.03 25.11 5.82
N ASN A 343 -5.95 25.67 6.37
CA ASN A 343 -4.90 26.26 5.57
C ASN A 343 -3.90 25.20 5.10
N PHE A 344 -3.97 24.79 3.85
CA PHE A 344 -3.07 23.82 3.25
C PHE A 344 -1.66 24.36 3.00
N GLY A 345 -1.53 25.67 2.85
CA GLY A 345 -0.26 26.35 2.57
C GLY A 345 0.67 26.56 3.77
N VAL A 346 0.42 25.92 4.92
CA VAL A 346 1.19 26.15 6.17
C VAL A 346 2.69 25.97 5.96
N GLN A 347 3.13 24.89 5.34
CA GLN A 347 4.56 24.61 5.11
C GLN A 347 5.20 25.56 4.10
N ALA A 348 4.42 26.07 3.15
CA ALA A 348 4.85 27.10 2.20
C ALA A 348 4.73 28.53 2.76
N ASN A 349 4.21 28.68 3.98
CA ASN A 349 3.89 29.97 4.62
C ASN A 349 2.95 30.86 3.78
N VAL A 350 2.01 30.25 3.07
CA VAL A 350 0.96 30.91 2.31
C VAL A 350 -0.41 30.67 2.95
N ASP A 351 -1.38 31.53 2.61
CA ASP A 351 -2.77 31.43 3.06
C ASP A 351 -3.58 30.76 1.95
N ASP A 352 -3.84 29.46 2.10
CA ASP A 352 -4.44 28.64 1.08
C ASP A 352 -5.51 27.70 1.63
N ASP A 353 -6.75 28.03 1.36
CA ASP A 353 -7.94 27.30 1.83
C ASP A 353 -8.21 26.00 1.06
N THR A 354 -7.39 25.69 0.05
CA THR A 354 -7.58 24.52 -0.82
C THR A 354 -6.27 23.82 -1.15
N ILE A 355 -6.33 22.52 -1.38
CA ILE A 355 -5.23 21.75 -1.98
C ILE A 355 -5.62 21.30 -3.40
N GLY A 356 -4.81 21.71 -4.38
CA GLY A 356 -4.99 21.31 -5.76
C GLY A 356 -4.55 19.86 -6.01
N PHE A 357 -5.28 19.14 -6.87
CA PHE A 357 -4.92 17.80 -7.33
C PHE A 357 -5.35 17.59 -8.79
N LEU A 358 -4.65 16.70 -9.50
CA LEU A 358 -4.98 16.35 -10.88
C LEU A 358 -5.93 15.16 -10.94
N VAL A 359 -6.98 15.28 -11.76
CA VAL A 359 -7.82 14.18 -12.19
C VAL A 359 -7.47 13.86 -13.64
N PRO A 360 -6.80 12.73 -13.93
CA PRO A 360 -6.38 12.39 -15.28
C PRO A 360 -7.57 12.24 -16.26
N ALA A 361 -7.30 12.45 -17.53
CA ALA A 361 -8.31 12.32 -18.60
C ALA A 361 -9.02 10.96 -18.56
N ASN A 362 -10.34 10.96 -18.56
CA ASN A 362 -11.19 9.76 -18.48
C ASN A 362 -10.93 8.88 -17.25
N GLN A 363 -10.40 9.46 -16.15
CA GLN A 363 -10.15 8.76 -14.89
C GLN A 363 -10.92 9.38 -13.73
N GLY A 364 -11.00 8.62 -12.64
CA GLY A 364 -11.55 9.08 -11.37
C GLY A 364 -10.48 9.16 -10.30
N VAL A 365 -10.56 10.18 -9.46
CA VAL A 365 -9.75 10.32 -8.24
C VAL A 365 -10.65 10.19 -7.04
N PHE A 366 -10.27 9.29 -6.13
CA PHE A 366 -10.95 9.12 -4.87
C PHE A 366 -10.19 9.88 -3.79
N VAL A 367 -10.79 10.95 -3.28
CA VAL A 367 -10.25 11.78 -2.20
C VAL A 367 -10.79 11.26 -0.89
N LEU A 368 -9.89 10.95 0.02
CA LEU A 368 -10.17 10.48 1.38
C LEU A 368 -9.61 11.45 2.38
N LEU A 369 -10.34 11.67 3.47
CA LEU A 369 -9.94 12.41 4.64
C LEU A 369 -10.21 11.57 5.88
N GLN A 370 -9.20 11.34 6.71
CA GLN A 370 -9.37 10.91 8.09
C GLN A 370 -8.77 11.96 9.03
N TRP A 371 -9.18 11.93 10.29
CA TRP A 371 -8.61 12.80 11.32
C TRP A 371 -8.33 12.03 12.61
N SER A 372 -7.43 12.58 13.43
CA SER A 372 -6.89 11.91 14.62
C SER A 372 -7.86 11.92 15.81
N ASP A 373 -9.05 11.37 15.60
CA ASP A 373 -9.98 10.92 16.63
C ASP A 373 -10.03 9.39 16.66
N ARG A 374 -10.68 8.80 17.67
CA ARG A 374 -11.02 7.38 17.62
C ARG A 374 -11.92 7.11 16.42
N TYR A 375 -11.53 6.16 15.59
CA TYR A 375 -12.17 5.94 14.29
C TYR A 375 -13.68 5.70 14.38
N PHE A 376 -14.13 4.87 15.34
CA PHE A 376 -15.54 4.55 15.52
C PHE A 376 -16.26 5.41 16.59
N ALA A 377 -15.58 6.40 17.15
CA ALA A 377 -16.15 7.29 18.18
C ALA A 377 -15.50 8.68 18.10
N PRO A 378 -15.62 9.38 16.95
CA PRO A 378 -15.04 10.70 16.79
C PRO A 378 -15.71 11.72 17.73
N ASN A 379 -14.91 12.67 18.21
CA ASN A 379 -15.36 13.82 19.00
C ASN A 379 -15.33 15.12 18.19
N SER A 380 -14.71 15.10 17.03
CA SER A 380 -14.65 16.21 16.09
C SER A 380 -15.35 15.83 14.78
N ASP A 381 -15.80 16.82 14.03
CA ASP A 381 -16.52 16.66 12.78
C ASP A 381 -15.90 17.57 11.72
N TYR A 382 -15.52 16.98 10.59
CA TYR A 382 -14.90 17.66 9.45
C TYR A 382 -15.64 17.29 8.18
N ASP A 383 -15.90 18.30 7.35
CA ASP A 383 -16.49 18.13 6.03
C ASP A 383 -15.43 18.27 4.94
N LEU A 384 -15.55 17.47 3.89
CA LEU A 384 -14.70 17.49 2.70
C LEU A 384 -15.49 18.04 1.51
N PHE A 385 -14.97 19.07 0.84
CA PHE A 385 -15.55 19.67 -0.36
C PHE A 385 -14.56 19.62 -1.51
N ILE A 386 -15.07 19.34 -2.73
CA ILE A 386 -14.26 19.36 -3.96
C ILE A 386 -14.85 20.39 -4.92
N PHE A 387 -13.97 21.23 -5.46
CA PHE A 387 -14.30 22.30 -6.38
C PHE A 387 -13.59 22.12 -7.73
N ASP A 388 -14.20 22.61 -8.79
CA ASP A 388 -13.51 23.12 -9.98
C ASP A 388 -13.20 24.61 -9.79
N GLN A 389 -12.75 25.29 -10.84
CA GLN A 389 -12.43 26.74 -10.76
C GLN A 389 -13.63 27.62 -10.40
N ASN A 390 -14.84 27.18 -10.68
CA ASN A 390 -16.04 28.02 -10.65
C ASN A 390 -17.17 27.48 -9.77
N ASN A 391 -17.15 26.17 -9.46
CA ASN A 391 -18.29 25.51 -8.84
C ASN A 391 -17.86 24.49 -7.80
N LEU A 392 -18.77 24.19 -6.88
CA LEU A 392 -18.72 22.99 -6.07
C LEU A 392 -19.02 21.78 -6.96
N VAL A 393 -18.09 20.84 -7.03
CA VAL A 393 -18.23 19.55 -7.76
C VAL A 393 -18.93 18.52 -6.88
N GLY A 394 -18.63 18.51 -5.57
CA GLY A 394 -19.25 17.62 -4.62
C GLY A 394 -18.73 17.84 -3.20
N GLY A 395 -19.41 17.22 -2.25
CA GLY A 395 -19.02 17.24 -0.85
C GLY A 395 -19.36 15.92 -0.16
N SER A 396 -18.55 15.56 0.84
CA SER A 396 -18.81 14.53 1.81
C SER A 396 -18.99 15.22 3.14
N THR A 397 -20.23 15.25 3.64
CA THR A 397 -20.65 16.11 4.73
C THR A 397 -21.64 15.40 5.65
N GLY A 398 -21.68 15.79 6.89
CA GLY A 398 -22.61 15.29 7.88
C GLY A 398 -21.91 14.65 9.07
N PHE A 399 -22.58 14.67 10.22
CA PHE A 399 -22.01 14.08 11.43
C PHE A 399 -21.82 12.58 11.24
N THR A 400 -20.60 12.11 11.38
CA THR A 400 -20.22 10.74 11.10
C THR A 400 -20.02 9.91 12.37
N SER A 401 -20.37 8.64 12.32
CA SER A 401 -20.04 7.69 13.39
C SER A 401 -18.61 7.12 13.25
N THR A 402 -17.87 7.62 12.26
CA THR A 402 -16.49 7.22 11.94
C THR A 402 -15.68 8.46 11.54
N ALA A 403 -14.42 8.52 11.94
CA ALA A 403 -13.52 9.64 11.65
C ALA A 403 -13.00 9.61 10.20
N ILE A 404 -13.91 9.59 9.22
CA ILE A 404 -13.54 9.51 7.79
C ILE A 404 -14.59 10.18 6.90
N GLU A 405 -14.13 10.97 5.93
CA GLU A 405 -14.90 11.48 4.81
C GLU A 405 -14.27 11.03 3.49
N GLY A 406 -15.07 10.96 2.42
CA GLY A 406 -14.50 10.59 1.12
C GLY A 406 -15.45 10.72 -0.05
N LEU A 407 -14.88 11.07 -1.19
CA LEU A 407 -15.60 11.44 -2.39
C LEU A 407 -14.83 11.00 -3.63
N CYS A 408 -15.55 10.41 -4.61
CA CYS A 408 -15.03 10.14 -5.94
C CYS A 408 -15.38 11.29 -6.89
N VAL A 409 -14.37 11.84 -7.56
CA VAL A 409 -14.56 12.80 -8.66
C VAL A 409 -14.03 12.23 -9.96
N PHE A 410 -14.79 12.39 -11.03
CA PHE A 410 -14.49 11.84 -12.35
C PHE A 410 -14.27 12.97 -13.36
N ASN A 411 -13.21 12.84 -14.15
CA ASN A 411 -12.96 13.69 -15.31
C ASN A 411 -13.35 12.95 -16.58
N GLY A 412 -14.45 13.36 -17.21
CA GLY A 412 -14.91 12.82 -18.50
C GLY A 412 -14.28 13.51 -19.71
N GLY A 413 -13.37 14.46 -19.51
CA GLY A 413 -12.68 15.20 -20.56
C GLY A 413 -11.51 14.44 -21.16
N GLY A 414 -10.99 14.96 -22.28
CA GLY A 414 -9.86 14.38 -23.01
C GLY A 414 -8.47 14.84 -22.53
N SER A 415 -8.39 15.68 -21.50
CA SER A 415 -7.17 16.19 -20.89
C SER A 415 -7.28 16.13 -19.37
N ASP A 416 -6.15 16.10 -18.70
CA ASP A 416 -6.08 16.16 -17.25
C ASP A 416 -6.69 17.48 -16.73
N GLU A 417 -7.39 17.42 -15.63
CA GLU A 417 -8.07 18.56 -15.05
C GLU A 417 -7.68 18.76 -13.59
N ALA A 418 -7.42 20.02 -13.20
CA ALA A 418 -7.22 20.38 -11.81
C ALA A 418 -8.55 20.42 -11.05
N ARG A 419 -8.56 19.86 -9.84
CA ARG A 419 -9.60 20.00 -8.84
C ARG A 419 -8.99 20.46 -7.54
N PHE A 420 -9.81 20.99 -6.64
CA PHE A 420 -9.37 21.62 -5.40
C PHE A 420 -10.20 21.08 -4.24
N ALA A 421 -9.52 20.48 -3.25
CA ALA A 421 -10.16 20.02 -2.04
C ALA A 421 -10.07 21.09 -0.94
N ALA A 422 -11.16 21.28 -0.21
CA ALA A 422 -11.25 22.12 0.99
C ALA A 422 -11.78 21.30 2.16
N VAL A 423 -11.30 21.58 3.38
CA VAL A 423 -11.75 20.93 4.62
C VAL A 423 -12.26 21.98 5.59
N ASP A 424 -13.50 21.82 6.05
CA ASP A 424 -14.14 22.67 7.06
C ASP A 424 -14.32 21.89 8.37
N GLN A 425 -13.93 22.49 9.50
CA GLN A 425 -14.20 21.92 10.82
C GLN A 425 -15.60 22.37 11.28
N ILE A 426 -16.49 21.43 11.44
CA ILE A 426 -17.88 21.68 11.82
C ILE A 426 -18.05 21.75 13.33
N SER A 427 -17.34 20.87 14.04
CA SER A 427 -17.38 20.85 15.49
C SER A 427 -16.17 20.14 16.09
N GLY A 428 -15.98 20.27 17.39
CA GLY A 428 -14.94 19.57 18.15
C GLY A 428 -13.62 20.34 18.24
N SER A 429 -12.53 19.62 18.40
CA SER A 429 -11.17 20.19 18.55
C SER A 429 -10.36 19.98 17.28
N ASN A 430 -9.36 20.83 17.06
CA ASN A 430 -8.40 20.64 15.98
C ASN A 430 -7.73 19.27 16.09
N ARG A 431 -7.64 18.57 14.96
CA ARG A 431 -7.05 17.25 14.82
C ARG A 431 -5.98 17.27 13.74
N THR A 432 -5.12 16.29 13.73
CA THR A 432 -4.31 16.01 12.55
C THR A 432 -5.23 15.45 11.48
N LEU A 433 -5.14 16.02 10.30
CA LEU A 433 -5.84 15.57 9.09
C LEU A 433 -4.88 14.72 8.27
N GLU A 434 -5.36 13.60 7.75
CA GLU A 434 -4.64 12.76 6.80
C GLU A 434 -5.51 12.56 5.55
N MET A 435 -4.95 12.88 4.38
CA MET A 435 -5.67 12.85 3.11
C MET A 435 -4.93 12.03 2.06
N PHE A 436 -5.71 11.28 1.30
CA PHE A 436 -5.24 10.50 0.15
C PHE A 436 -5.99 10.87 -1.12
N PHE A 437 -5.25 11.02 -2.22
CA PHE A 437 -5.79 11.37 -3.53
C PHE A 437 -5.59 10.21 -4.50
N LEU A 438 -6.32 9.12 -4.28
CA LEU A 438 -6.13 7.84 -4.96
C LEU A 438 -6.53 7.91 -6.44
N GLY A 439 -5.58 7.73 -7.34
CA GLY A 439 -5.75 7.87 -8.79
C GLY A 439 -5.28 9.22 -9.33
N SER A 440 -4.90 10.17 -8.46
CA SER A 440 -4.24 11.39 -8.90
C SER A 440 -2.78 11.13 -9.29
N THR A 441 -2.28 11.92 -10.23
CA THR A 441 -0.87 11.90 -10.64
C THR A 441 -0.02 12.94 -9.93
N ALA A 442 -0.65 13.98 -9.39
CA ALA A 442 0.02 15.03 -8.62
C ALA A 442 -0.94 15.76 -7.69
N ILE A 443 -0.43 16.21 -6.55
CA ILE A 443 -1.09 17.16 -5.65
C ILE A 443 -0.19 18.35 -5.37
N GLU A 444 -0.77 19.47 -4.94
CA GLU A 444 -0.07 20.74 -4.79
C GLU A 444 0.92 20.76 -3.61
N TYR A 445 0.54 20.17 -2.48
CA TYR A 445 1.33 20.14 -1.25
C TYR A 445 1.56 18.70 -0.79
N PRO A 446 2.35 17.88 -1.51
CA PRO A 446 2.58 16.49 -1.11
C PRO A 446 3.42 16.42 0.17
N ILE A 447 2.96 15.64 1.14
CA ILE A 447 3.69 15.34 2.37
C ILE A 447 3.89 13.80 2.40
N PRO A 448 5.06 13.31 2.02
CA PRO A 448 5.28 11.85 1.90
C PRO A 448 5.41 11.14 3.24
N THR A 449 5.69 11.87 4.34
CA THR A 449 5.80 11.31 5.71
C THR A 449 4.43 11.03 6.30
N GLY A 450 4.35 10.03 7.21
CA GLY A 450 3.08 9.60 7.80
C GLY A 450 2.29 8.61 6.96
N ARG A 451 2.75 8.29 5.74
CA ARG A 451 1.99 7.53 4.73
C ARG A 451 1.89 6.01 4.98
N VAL A 452 2.72 5.45 5.86
CA VAL A 452 2.61 4.03 6.26
C VAL A 452 1.58 3.91 7.37
N PHE A 453 0.46 3.25 7.10
CA PHE A 453 -0.68 3.12 8.02
C PHE A 453 -1.24 1.69 8.06
N GLY A 454 -2.24 1.45 8.94
CA GLY A 454 -2.91 0.17 9.07
C GLY A 454 -1.97 -0.96 9.50
N HIS A 455 -2.16 -2.16 8.96
CA HIS A 455 -1.38 -3.33 9.36
C HIS A 455 0.10 -3.28 8.97
N ALA A 456 0.47 -2.57 7.90
CA ALA A 456 1.88 -2.32 7.58
C ALA A 456 2.60 -1.49 8.67
N GLY A 457 1.83 -0.69 9.44
CA GLY A 457 2.32 0.14 10.55
C GLY A 457 2.53 -0.61 11.87
N VAL A 458 2.11 -1.88 12.03
CA VAL A 458 2.29 -2.59 13.30
C VAL A 458 3.75 -2.99 13.53
N PRO A 459 4.21 -3.06 14.80
CA PRO A 459 5.59 -3.42 15.11
C PRO A 459 6.03 -4.79 14.58
N ARG A 460 5.09 -5.72 14.46
CA ARG A 460 5.34 -7.08 13.98
C ARG A 460 5.58 -7.16 12.47
N ALA A 461 4.87 -6.35 11.68
CA ALA A 461 5.02 -6.34 10.24
C ALA A 461 6.33 -5.64 9.83
N LEU A 462 7.10 -6.25 8.96
CA LEU A 462 8.21 -5.63 8.28
C LEU A 462 7.67 -4.89 7.05
N ALA A 463 7.47 -3.59 7.17
CA ALA A 463 7.03 -2.76 6.04
C ALA A 463 8.18 -2.55 5.06
N VAL A 464 7.96 -2.88 3.79
CA VAL A 464 8.99 -2.87 2.75
C VAL A 464 8.77 -1.72 1.78
N ALA A 465 9.72 -0.79 1.74
CA ALA A 465 9.78 0.28 0.74
C ALA A 465 10.36 -0.22 -0.59
N ALA A 466 10.18 0.54 -1.65
CA ALA A 466 10.59 0.19 -3.01
C ALA A 466 11.75 1.06 -3.51
N ILE A 467 12.73 0.42 -4.16
CA ILE A 467 13.76 1.06 -5.00
C ILE A 467 13.62 0.50 -6.42
N ASN A 468 13.43 1.37 -7.41
CA ASN A 468 13.39 0.92 -8.80
C ASN A 468 14.73 0.29 -9.21
N ALA A 469 14.67 -0.80 -9.97
CA ALA A 469 15.85 -1.44 -10.53
C ALA A 469 16.74 -0.41 -11.27
N GLY A 470 18.01 -0.34 -10.87
CA GLY A 470 18.98 0.64 -11.40
C GLY A 470 18.96 2.02 -10.73
N SER A 471 18.14 2.24 -9.70
CA SER A 471 18.16 3.44 -8.85
C SER A 471 18.96 3.21 -7.57
N SER A 472 19.43 4.30 -6.97
CA SER A 472 20.08 4.29 -5.65
C SER A 472 19.22 4.89 -4.54
N SER A 473 18.00 5.33 -4.87
CA SER A 473 17.06 5.95 -3.93
C SER A 473 15.68 5.33 -4.07
N THR A 474 14.87 5.41 -3.00
CA THR A 474 13.49 4.94 -3.02
C THR A 474 12.69 5.55 -4.16
N ALA A 475 11.76 4.78 -4.70
CA ALA A 475 10.84 5.23 -5.73
C ALA A 475 10.01 6.42 -5.21
N PHE A 476 9.72 7.39 -6.05
CA PHE A 476 9.04 8.64 -5.67
C PHE A 476 7.65 8.43 -5.07
N TYR A 477 7.03 7.32 -5.36
CA TYR A 477 5.72 6.93 -4.82
C TYR A 477 5.82 6.08 -3.55
N SER A 478 7.00 5.50 -3.23
CA SER A 478 7.17 4.63 -2.06
C SER A 478 6.84 5.37 -0.77
N SER A 479 5.92 4.86 0.02
CA SER A 479 5.40 5.51 1.21
C SER A 479 6.44 5.68 2.29
N HIS A 480 6.43 6.84 2.94
CA HIS A 480 7.34 7.17 4.04
C HIS A 480 6.63 7.04 5.39
N GLY A 481 7.39 6.62 6.40
CA GLY A 481 6.98 6.69 7.79
C GLY A 481 7.27 8.05 8.46
N PRO A 482 7.13 8.12 9.80
CA PRO A 482 6.73 7.04 10.69
C PRO A 482 5.26 6.67 10.56
N ALA A 483 4.85 5.46 10.98
CA ALA A 483 3.44 5.17 11.17
C ALA A 483 2.97 5.78 12.50
N ARG A 484 1.99 6.69 12.40
CA ARG A 484 1.47 7.41 13.55
C ARG A 484 0.28 6.68 14.16
N ILE A 485 0.33 6.41 15.46
CA ILE A 485 -0.77 5.89 16.26
C ILE A 485 -1.03 6.87 17.40
N ASP A 486 -2.26 7.36 17.53
CA ASP A 486 -2.67 8.26 18.60
C ASP A 486 -3.44 7.54 19.72
N PHE A 487 -4.00 6.35 19.46
CA PHE A 487 -4.81 5.59 20.41
C PHE A 487 -4.31 4.15 20.61
N PRO A 488 -4.35 3.64 21.88
CA PRO A 488 -4.80 4.31 23.10
C PRO A 488 -3.83 5.38 23.59
N SER A 489 -2.58 5.40 23.11
CA SER A 489 -1.55 6.39 23.42
C SER A 489 -0.69 6.67 22.20
N ARG A 490 -0.17 7.90 22.09
CA ARG A 490 0.67 8.33 20.98
C ARG A 490 1.92 7.45 20.85
N GLN A 491 2.13 6.96 19.63
CA GLN A 491 3.31 6.24 19.18
C GLN A 491 3.67 6.70 17.77
N ASP A 492 4.93 6.98 17.53
CA ASP A 492 5.48 7.17 16.19
C ASP A 492 6.34 5.94 15.88
N ARG A 493 5.79 4.99 15.15
CA ARG A 493 6.44 3.72 14.82
C ARG A 493 7.36 3.94 13.63
N ALA A 494 8.63 3.63 13.82
CA ALA A 494 9.63 3.79 12.76
C ALA A 494 9.32 2.81 11.60
N LYS A 495 8.83 3.34 10.50
CA LYS A 495 8.50 2.65 9.25
C LYS A 495 9.06 3.45 8.06
N PRO A 496 9.24 2.83 6.86
CA PRO A 496 9.33 1.39 6.64
C PRO A 496 10.47 0.76 7.43
N ASP A 497 10.55 -0.57 7.50
CA ASP A 497 11.63 -1.27 8.21
C ASP A 497 12.87 -1.42 7.34
N LEU A 498 12.66 -1.78 6.07
CA LEU A 498 13.68 -2.02 5.06
C LEU A 498 13.16 -1.74 3.65
N THR A 499 14.05 -1.86 2.67
CA THR A 499 13.75 -1.61 1.27
C THR A 499 14.18 -2.80 0.42
N ALA A 500 13.41 -3.08 -0.63
CA ALA A 500 13.78 -4.06 -1.65
C ALA A 500 13.51 -3.50 -3.07
N ILE A 501 13.80 -4.31 -4.08
CA ILE A 501 13.74 -3.90 -5.48
C ILE A 501 12.29 -3.95 -5.98
N ASP A 502 11.93 -2.94 -6.75
CA ASP A 502 10.75 -2.95 -7.60
C ASP A 502 11.12 -2.67 -9.06
N GLY A 503 10.14 -2.63 -9.89
CA GLY A 503 10.40 -2.57 -11.30
C GLY A 503 10.86 -3.93 -11.85
N VAL A 504 10.11 -5.01 -11.68
CA VAL A 504 10.49 -6.43 -11.89
C VAL A 504 9.80 -7.15 -13.06
N SER A 505 10.50 -8.02 -13.83
CA SER A 505 9.91 -8.90 -14.86
C SER A 505 9.07 -9.99 -14.24
N VAL A 506 7.85 -10.06 -14.74
CA VAL A 506 6.92 -11.16 -14.50
C VAL A 506 6.30 -11.62 -15.81
N THR A 507 5.73 -12.80 -15.86
CA THR A 507 5.17 -13.38 -17.10
C THR A 507 3.98 -12.60 -17.65
N GLY A 508 3.29 -11.79 -16.82
CA GLY A 508 2.07 -11.09 -17.20
C GLY A 508 0.85 -12.02 -17.29
N ALA A 509 0.84 -13.11 -16.52
CA ALA A 509 -0.25 -14.09 -16.48
C ALA A 509 -1.62 -13.40 -16.29
N GLY A 510 -2.64 -13.87 -17.00
CA GLY A 510 -4.02 -13.35 -16.93
C GLY A 510 -4.17 -11.89 -17.36
N GLY A 511 -3.20 -11.34 -18.09
CA GLY A 511 -3.19 -9.94 -18.52
C GLY A 511 -2.78 -8.95 -17.41
N PHE A 512 -2.10 -9.42 -16.37
CA PHE A 512 -1.32 -8.58 -15.49
C PHE A 512 -0.16 -7.95 -16.30
N PRO A 513 0.30 -6.73 -15.98
CA PRO A 513 1.45 -6.16 -16.68
C PRO A 513 2.68 -7.06 -16.60
N THR A 514 3.42 -7.23 -17.73
CA THR A 514 4.71 -7.97 -17.73
C THR A 514 5.80 -7.28 -16.94
N THR A 515 5.50 -6.20 -16.37
CA THR A 515 6.25 -5.17 -15.72
C THR A 515 5.59 -4.87 -14.37
N PHE A 516 6.21 -5.22 -13.24
CA PHE A 516 5.62 -5.12 -11.92
C PHE A 516 6.31 -4.07 -11.05
N PHE A 517 5.67 -2.90 -10.87
CA PHE A 517 6.13 -1.82 -10.00
C PHE A 517 5.47 -1.87 -8.62
N GLY A 518 6.05 -1.09 -7.72
CA GLY A 518 5.45 -0.78 -6.45
C GLY A 518 6.10 -1.51 -5.29
N THR A 519 5.72 -1.10 -4.11
CA THR A 519 6.06 -1.81 -2.88
C THR A 519 5.48 -3.23 -2.86
N SER A 520 4.46 -3.50 -3.71
CA SER A 520 3.92 -4.84 -4.00
C SER A 520 4.94 -5.79 -4.62
N ALA A 521 5.85 -5.28 -5.46
CA ALA A 521 6.97 -6.06 -5.99
C ALA A 521 8.11 -6.15 -4.97
N ALA A 522 8.38 -5.09 -4.21
CA ALA A 522 9.47 -5.06 -3.23
C ALA A 522 9.24 -6.04 -2.05
N ALA A 523 8.02 -6.12 -1.52
CA ALA A 523 7.70 -6.98 -0.38
C ALA A 523 8.00 -8.48 -0.63
N PRO A 524 7.59 -9.10 -1.76
CA PRO A 524 7.91 -10.50 -2.03
C PRO A 524 9.41 -10.74 -2.24
N HIS A 525 10.21 -9.77 -2.68
CA HIS A 525 11.66 -9.89 -2.71
C HIS A 525 12.25 -10.05 -1.31
N ALA A 526 11.81 -9.21 -0.36
CA ALA A 526 12.28 -9.30 1.01
C ALA A 526 11.86 -10.63 1.68
N ALA A 527 10.63 -11.07 1.44
CA ALA A 527 10.13 -12.35 1.92
C ALA A 527 10.91 -13.54 1.33
N ALA A 528 11.27 -13.47 0.05
CA ALA A 528 12.03 -14.53 -0.63
C ALA A 528 13.48 -14.63 -0.13
N VAL A 529 14.15 -13.49 0.09
CA VAL A 529 15.49 -13.49 0.74
C VAL A 529 15.38 -14.02 2.16
N ALA A 530 14.34 -13.68 2.91
CA ALA A 530 14.09 -14.26 4.23
C ALA A 530 13.89 -15.78 4.17
N ALA A 531 13.22 -16.30 3.13
CA ALA A 531 13.05 -17.73 2.92
C ALA A 531 14.40 -18.44 2.65
N GLN A 532 15.27 -17.82 1.85
CA GLN A 532 16.63 -18.31 1.69
C GLN A 532 17.36 -18.39 3.04
N LEU A 533 17.33 -17.31 3.82
CA LEU A 533 18.02 -17.25 5.11
C LEU A 533 17.49 -18.28 6.12
N LEU A 534 16.17 -18.44 6.23
CA LEU A 534 15.55 -19.48 7.09
C LEU A 534 15.95 -20.89 6.68
N SER A 535 16.14 -21.15 5.39
CA SER A 535 16.50 -22.48 4.89
C SER A 535 17.95 -22.90 5.15
N THR A 536 18.77 -21.99 5.67
CA THR A 536 20.21 -22.24 5.88
C THR A 536 20.51 -23.20 7.04
N SER A 537 19.71 -23.17 8.09
CA SER A 537 19.84 -24.06 9.25
C SER A 537 18.52 -24.11 10.02
N PRO A 538 18.15 -25.27 10.60
CA PRO A 538 16.97 -25.38 11.47
C PRO A 538 17.11 -24.57 12.78
N ASP A 539 18.31 -24.13 13.13
CA ASP A 539 18.58 -23.31 14.33
C ASP A 539 18.39 -21.81 14.07
N VAL A 540 18.25 -21.39 12.80
CA VAL A 540 17.99 -19.98 12.44
C VAL A 540 16.54 -19.62 12.76
N THR A 541 16.38 -18.66 13.65
CA THR A 541 15.06 -18.19 14.09
C THR A 541 14.57 -17.00 13.24
N PRO A 542 13.25 -16.71 13.22
CA PRO A 542 12.70 -15.48 12.64
C PRO A 542 13.39 -14.21 13.13
N SER A 543 13.74 -14.15 14.41
CA SER A 543 14.46 -13.01 15.02
C SER A 543 15.86 -12.83 14.44
N ASP A 544 16.58 -13.93 14.17
CA ASP A 544 17.90 -13.89 13.54
C ASP A 544 17.82 -13.35 12.13
N VAL A 545 16.82 -13.80 11.35
CA VAL A 545 16.58 -13.32 9.99
C VAL A 545 16.24 -11.83 9.97
N ILE A 546 15.35 -11.35 10.87
CA ILE A 546 15.05 -9.90 11.00
C ILE A 546 16.33 -9.13 11.31
N SER A 547 17.10 -9.59 12.30
CA SER A 547 18.35 -8.93 12.72
C SER A 547 19.39 -8.90 11.62
N ALA A 548 19.49 -9.97 10.84
CA ALA A 548 20.40 -10.07 9.71
C ALA A 548 19.97 -9.13 8.56
N LEU A 549 18.71 -9.14 8.15
CA LEU A 549 18.19 -8.28 7.10
C LEU A 549 18.31 -6.79 7.46
N VAL A 550 17.82 -6.40 8.63
CA VAL A 550 17.85 -5.00 9.11
C VAL A 550 19.28 -4.52 9.32
N GLY A 551 20.13 -5.38 9.90
CA GLY A 551 21.51 -5.03 10.24
C GLY A 551 22.45 -4.98 9.02
N SER A 552 22.15 -5.65 7.91
CA SER A 552 22.94 -5.64 6.67
C SER A 552 22.41 -4.66 5.62
N ALA A 553 21.18 -4.18 5.76
CA ALA A 553 20.57 -3.25 4.83
C ALA A 553 21.28 -1.89 4.84
N SER A 554 21.39 -1.26 3.67
CA SER A 554 22.08 0.03 3.55
C SER A 554 21.58 0.87 2.38
N GLY A 555 21.81 2.19 2.41
CA GLY A 555 21.45 3.10 1.32
C GLY A 555 19.94 3.36 1.19
N GLY A 556 19.50 3.71 0.00
CA GLY A 556 18.07 3.91 -0.35
C GLY A 556 17.50 5.28 -0.01
N GLY A 557 17.99 5.99 1.00
CA GLY A 557 17.45 7.29 1.40
C GLY A 557 17.42 7.54 2.90
N SER A 558 16.54 8.45 3.34
CA SER A 558 16.34 8.73 4.77
C SER A 558 15.69 7.55 5.49
N ARG A 559 15.80 7.50 6.83
CA ARG A 559 15.20 6.45 7.66
C ARG A 559 13.68 6.32 7.43
N ASN A 560 12.97 7.45 7.24
CA ASN A 560 11.54 7.44 6.99
C ASN A 560 11.17 7.00 5.56
N ALA A 561 12.08 7.11 4.60
CA ALA A 561 11.85 6.69 3.22
C ALA A 561 12.27 5.22 2.98
N ALA A 562 13.41 4.82 3.53
CA ALA A 562 14.07 3.56 3.19
C ALA A 562 14.19 2.56 4.35
N GLY A 563 13.78 2.93 5.53
CA GLY A 563 14.01 2.08 6.69
C GLY A 563 15.49 1.94 7.01
N SER A 564 15.95 0.73 7.18
CA SER A 564 17.37 0.41 7.33
C SER A 564 18.13 0.45 6.00
N GLY A 565 17.42 0.53 4.87
CA GLY A 565 17.98 0.57 3.53
C GLY A 565 17.65 -0.66 2.69
N LEU A 566 18.32 -0.77 1.54
CA LEU A 566 18.20 -1.90 0.63
C LEU A 566 18.83 -3.14 1.26
N ILE A 567 18.08 -4.23 1.28
CA ILE A 567 18.56 -5.52 1.77
C ILE A 567 19.63 -6.10 0.83
N ASN A 568 20.54 -6.87 1.40
CA ASN A 568 21.58 -7.61 0.67
C ASN A 568 21.64 -9.03 1.21
N ALA A 569 21.35 -10.01 0.36
CA ALA A 569 21.18 -11.39 0.77
C ALA A 569 22.49 -12.01 1.31
N ILE A 570 23.62 -11.74 0.66
CA ILE A 570 24.94 -12.23 1.12
C ILE A 570 25.32 -11.60 2.44
N SER A 571 25.22 -10.27 2.56
CA SER A 571 25.57 -9.59 3.81
C SER A 571 24.65 -9.97 4.97
N ALA A 572 23.38 -10.31 4.69
CA ALA A 572 22.48 -10.85 5.70
C ALA A 572 22.87 -12.28 6.10
N PHE A 573 23.23 -13.12 5.12
CA PHE A 573 23.72 -14.47 5.38
C PHE A 573 25.01 -14.46 6.25
N GLU A 574 25.98 -13.62 5.91
CA GLU A 574 27.22 -13.47 6.70
C GLU A 574 26.94 -13.11 8.17
N ARG A 575 25.91 -12.28 8.42
CA ARG A 575 25.50 -11.92 9.79
C ARG A 575 24.87 -13.07 10.58
N LEU A 576 24.38 -14.11 9.93
CA LEU A 576 23.92 -15.31 10.63
C LEU A 576 25.09 -16.13 11.21
N GLY A 577 26.34 -15.87 10.80
CA GLY A 577 27.53 -16.55 11.29
C GLY A 577 27.55 -18.05 10.96
N ILE A 578 26.89 -18.45 9.88
CA ILE A 578 26.83 -19.84 9.45
C ILE A 578 28.14 -20.19 8.76
N GLU A 579 28.82 -21.22 9.28
CA GLU A 579 30.07 -21.70 8.69
C GLU A 579 29.81 -22.38 7.34
N ILE A 580 30.61 -22.02 6.35
CA ILE A 580 30.68 -22.68 5.05
C ILE A 580 31.84 -23.68 5.11
N ASP A 581 31.63 -24.92 4.68
CA ASP A 581 32.69 -25.94 4.69
C ASP A 581 33.81 -25.59 3.67
N PRO A 582 35.00 -26.23 3.76
CA PRO A 582 36.10 -25.93 2.82
C PRO A 582 35.79 -26.23 1.35
N ASN A 583 34.68 -26.90 1.04
CA ASN A 583 34.20 -27.16 -0.32
C ASN A 583 33.15 -26.12 -0.77
N GLY A 584 32.89 -25.08 0.02
CA GLY A 584 31.91 -24.04 -0.27
C GLY A 584 30.46 -24.47 -0.04
N LEU A 585 30.21 -25.43 0.86
CA LEU A 585 28.87 -25.94 1.16
C LEU A 585 28.47 -25.60 2.59
N ILE A 586 27.17 -25.32 2.78
CA ILE A 586 26.59 -25.14 4.11
C ILE A 586 26.28 -26.53 4.69
N PRO A 587 26.80 -26.88 5.89
CA PRO A 587 26.53 -28.17 6.52
C PRO A 587 25.02 -28.37 6.73
N GLY A 588 24.51 -29.54 6.27
CA GLY A 588 23.10 -29.90 6.43
C GLY A 588 22.20 -29.59 5.23
N ILE A 589 22.63 -28.80 4.26
CA ILE A 589 21.89 -28.61 3.00
C ILE A 589 22.20 -29.77 2.03
N SER A 590 21.19 -30.58 1.75
CA SER A 590 21.26 -31.67 0.77
C SER A 590 20.62 -31.25 -0.57
N GLY A 591 21.41 -30.81 -1.53
CA GLY A 591 20.95 -30.50 -2.89
C GLY A 591 21.41 -31.51 -3.92
N SER A 592 20.54 -31.92 -4.82
CA SER A 592 20.83 -32.86 -5.90
C SER A 592 21.54 -32.25 -7.12
N GLN A 593 21.87 -30.96 -7.10
CA GLN A 593 22.66 -30.28 -8.12
C GLN A 593 23.83 -29.53 -7.46
N ARG A 594 24.99 -30.15 -7.51
CA ARG A 594 26.26 -29.59 -7.03
C ARG A 594 26.95 -28.82 -8.17
N PRO A 595 27.01 -27.49 -8.17
CA PRO A 595 27.99 -26.79 -9.00
C PRO A 595 29.37 -26.92 -8.35
N VAL A 596 30.38 -27.13 -9.17
CA VAL A 596 31.80 -27.17 -8.76
C VAL A 596 32.25 -25.72 -8.57
N LEU A 597 32.30 -25.22 -7.32
CA LEU A 597 32.54 -23.82 -6.95
C LEU A 597 34.00 -23.52 -6.59
N ALA A 598 34.98 -23.98 -7.37
CA ALA A 598 36.37 -23.62 -7.14
C ALA A 598 36.77 -22.15 -7.39
N PRO A 599 36.02 -21.25 -8.09
CA PRO A 599 36.43 -19.86 -8.34
C PRO A 599 35.86 -18.80 -7.41
N ILE A 600 34.81 -19.06 -6.62
CA ILE A 600 34.08 -17.99 -5.90
C ILE A 600 34.78 -17.52 -4.63
N TYR A 601 35.51 -18.40 -3.95
CA TYR A 601 36.31 -18.04 -2.78
C TYR A 601 37.41 -16.99 -3.05
N LYS A 602 37.84 -16.86 -4.31
CA LYS A 602 38.85 -15.85 -4.70
C LYS A 602 38.25 -14.45 -4.92
N LEU A 603 36.94 -14.33 -5.05
CA LEU A 603 36.26 -13.04 -5.24
C LEU A 603 35.85 -12.37 -3.90
N LEU A 604 35.79 -13.10 -2.81
CA LEU A 604 35.44 -12.59 -1.48
C LEU A 604 36.69 -12.09 -0.69
N ASP A 605 37.90 -12.53 -1.06
CA ASP A 605 39.16 -12.14 -0.41
C ASP A 605 39.90 -10.96 -1.08
N ASP A 606 39.41 -10.45 -2.23
CA ASP A 606 40.11 -9.43 -3.01
C ASP A 606 39.48 -8.00 -2.89
N GLU A 607 38.60 -7.74 -1.91
CA GLU A 607 38.15 -6.38 -1.55
C GLU A 607 38.65 -6.01 -0.14
N ASP A 608 39.96 -5.68 -0.01
CA ASP A 608 40.55 -4.84 1.02
C ASP A 608 40.99 -3.49 0.42
#